data_ac2d75ce01319bffe0301c75eb6da144
#
_entry.id   ac2d75ce01319bffe0301c75eb6da144
#
_cell.length_a   1.000
_cell.length_b   1.000
_cell.length_c   1.000
_cell.angle_alpha   90.00
_cell.angle_beta   90.00
_cell.angle_gamma   90.00
#
_symmetry.space_group_name_H-M   'P 1'
#
loop_
_entity.id
_entity.type
_entity.pdbx_description
1 polymer ?
#
loop_
_entity_poly.entity_id
_entity_poly.type
_entity_poly.pdbx_seq_one_letter_code
_entity_poly.pdbx_strand_id
1 'polypeptide(L)'
;MRMVKVRHEYNIIFDLDGTLVHTAPALAKAANYLLRELNLPEISIDVYSSFIGGGIKKQVQRLLNHFGYSYSSIEKYEKRFKDFYYIDPYFQTYLFPNVKNSLTELKSLNFNIAICTQKNREPALKILDHFEIKQFFTGFAFGDSLEVLKPDPLMVKLATKNFSPKKNIYIGDSNTDLKTARNSDSIFILFTE
;
A
#
# COMPACT_ATOMS: atom_id res chain seq x y z
N MET A 1 37.89 18.21 0.55
CA MET A 1 37.01 17.88 -0.57
C MET A 1 35.60 18.37 -0.20
N ARG A 2 35.11 19.47 -0.79
CA ARG A 2 33.75 19.96 -0.52
C ARG A 2 32.77 18.98 -1.16
N MET A 3 32.03 18.26 -0.34
CA MET A 3 30.88 17.49 -0.84
C MET A 3 29.90 18.47 -1.48
N VAL A 4 29.71 18.34 -2.79
CA VAL A 4 28.65 19.07 -3.50
C VAL A 4 27.33 18.53 -2.94
N LYS A 5 26.61 19.34 -2.17
CA LYS A 5 25.26 19.01 -1.70
C LYS A 5 24.37 19.03 -2.94
N VAL A 6 24.16 17.87 -3.56
CA VAL A 6 23.18 17.71 -4.63
C VAL A 6 21.83 18.07 -4.01
N ARG A 7 21.27 19.21 -4.38
CA ARG A 7 19.91 19.59 -4.00
C ARG A 7 18.97 18.77 -4.89
N HIS A 8 18.44 17.66 -4.35
CA HIS A 8 17.40 16.92 -5.07
C HIS A 8 16.16 17.79 -5.19
N GLU A 9 15.66 17.94 -6.41
CA GLU A 9 14.47 18.72 -6.73
C GLU A 9 13.19 17.94 -6.46
N TYR A 10 13.30 16.67 -6.08
CA TYR A 10 12.17 15.73 -5.96
C TYR A 10 12.08 15.11 -4.57
N ASN A 11 10.84 14.88 -4.15
CA ASN A 11 10.49 13.93 -3.09
C ASN A 11 10.04 12.63 -3.77
N ILE A 12 10.28 11.48 -3.13
CA ILE A 12 9.91 10.16 -3.66
C ILE A 12 8.78 9.60 -2.80
N ILE A 13 7.71 9.19 -3.45
CA ILE A 13 6.53 8.63 -2.78
C ILE A 13 6.26 7.24 -3.36
N PHE A 14 6.10 6.27 -2.49
CA PHE A 14 5.80 4.89 -2.89
C PHE A 14 4.41 4.47 -2.41
N ASP A 15 3.69 3.71 -3.23
CA ASP A 15 2.69 2.79 -2.69
C ASP A 15 3.40 1.62 -1.98
N LEU A 16 2.64 0.78 -1.30
CA LEU A 16 3.18 -0.35 -0.55
C LEU A 16 2.85 -1.68 -1.23
N ASP A 17 1.54 -2.03 -1.27
CA ASP A 17 1.06 -3.31 -1.81
C ASP A 17 1.19 -3.35 -3.33
N GLY A 18 1.91 -4.32 -3.88
CA GLY A 18 2.15 -4.42 -5.33
C GLY A 18 3.29 -3.54 -5.85
N THR A 19 3.88 -2.68 -5.00
CA THR A 19 4.97 -1.78 -5.38
C THR A 19 6.27 -2.07 -4.63
N LEU A 20 6.25 -2.10 -3.32
CA LEU A 20 7.40 -2.44 -2.49
C LEU A 20 7.33 -3.89 -2.01
N VAL A 21 6.12 -4.38 -1.75
CA VAL A 21 5.87 -5.67 -1.10
C VAL A 21 4.79 -6.43 -1.85
N HIS A 22 5.04 -7.69 -2.15
CA HIS A 22 4.03 -8.61 -2.63
C HIS A 22 3.23 -9.16 -1.43
N THR A 23 2.02 -8.64 -1.22
CA THR A 23 1.19 -8.93 -0.05
C THR A 23 -0.01 -9.83 -0.34
N ALA A 24 -0.21 -10.23 -1.58
CA ALA A 24 -1.34 -11.04 -2.00
C ALA A 24 -1.54 -12.34 -1.20
N PRO A 25 -0.48 -13.11 -0.81
CA PRO A 25 -0.65 -14.33 -0.03
C PRO A 25 -1.32 -14.10 1.32
N ALA A 26 -0.90 -13.07 2.07
CA ALA A 26 -1.46 -12.76 3.39
C ALA A 26 -2.93 -12.31 3.28
N LEU A 27 -3.24 -11.51 2.26
CA LEU A 27 -4.60 -11.04 1.99
C LEU A 27 -5.52 -12.19 1.55
N ALA A 28 -5.05 -13.08 0.66
CA ALA A 28 -5.79 -14.27 0.24
C ALA A 28 -6.04 -15.25 1.40
N LYS A 29 -5.04 -15.42 2.31
CA LYS A 29 -5.20 -16.21 3.52
C LYS A 29 -6.34 -15.66 4.39
N ALA A 30 -6.38 -14.36 4.64
CA ALA A 30 -7.45 -13.72 5.41
C ALA A 30 -8.82 -13.87 4.72
N ALA A 31 -8.85 -13.73 3.39
CA ALA A 31 -10.05 -13.97 2.60
C ALA A 31 -10.56 -15.41 2.78
N ASN A 32 -9.68 -16.39 2.71
CA ASN A 32 -10.04 -17.79 2.86
C ASN A 32 -10.54 -18.13 4.27
N TYR A 33 -10.02 -17.49 5.32
CA TYR A 33 -10.62 -17.61 6.66
C TYR A 33 -12.05 -17.08 6.70
N LEU A 34 -12.32 -15.92 6.08
CA LEU A 34 -13.65 -15.36 6.00
C LEU A 34 -14.58 -16.26 5.16
N LEU A 35 -14.12 -16.78 4.02
CA LEU A 35 -14.91 -17.68 3.16
C LEU A 35 -15.28 -18.97 3.88
N ARG A 36 -14.37 -19.58 4.64
CA ARG A 36 -14.66 -20.77 5.46
C ARG A 36 -15.76 -20.51 6.49
N GLU A 37 -15.75 -19.37 7.17
CA GLU A 37 -16.83 -19.00 8.11
C GLU A 37 -18.19 -18.84 7.42
N LEU A 38 -18.17 -18.50 6.12
CA LEU A 38 -19.39 -18.36 5.31
C LEU A 38 -19.79 -19.65 4.58
N ASN A 39 -19.05 -20.75 4.78
CA ASN A 39 -19.22 -22.02 4.04
C ASN A 39 -19.11 -21.83 2.51
N LEU A 40 -18.23 -20.92 2.07
CA LEU A 40 -17.93 -20.67 0.66
C LEU A 40 -16.62 -21.35 0.26
N PRO A 41 -16.44 -21.68 -1.04
CA PRO A 41 -15.19 -22.24 -1.55
C PRO A 41 -13.99 -21.28 -1.33
N GLU A 42 -12.81 -21.85 -1.17
CA GLU A 42 -11.57 -21.06 -1.10
C GLU A 42 -11.23 -20.42 -2.46
N ILE A 43 -10.51 -19.31 -2.40
CA ILE A 43 -10.02 -18.56 -3.55
C ILE A 43 -8.49 -18.67 -3.66
N SER A 44 -7.97 -18.79 -4.88
CA SER A 44 -6.53 -18.79 -5.11
C SER A 44 -5.92 -17.39 -4.92
N ILE A 45 -4.61 -17.34 -4.69
CA ILE A 45 -3.87 -16.07 -4.59
C ILE A 45 -4.01 -15.26 -5.88
N ASP A 46 -3.91 -15.92 -7.05
CA ASP A 46 -3.98 -15.25 -8.35
C ASP A 46 -5.34 -14.59 -8.58
N VAL A 47 -6.42 -15.26 -8.24
CA VAL A 47 -7.76 -14.68 -8.34
C VAL A 47 -7.93 -13.55 -7.34
N TYR A 48 -7.49 -13.73 -6.07
CA TYR A 48 -7.61 -12.68 -5.06
C TYR A 48 -6.77 -11.43 -5.39
N SER A 49 -5.63 -11.60 -6.07
CA SER A 49 -4.77 -10.48 -6.49
C SER A 49 -5.53 -9.44 -7.32
N SER A 50 -6.51 -9.88 -8.13
CA SER A 50 -7.36 -8.96 -8.90
C SER A 50 -8.30 -8.11 -8.05
N PHE A 51 -8.49 -8.46 -6.77
CA PHE A 51 -9.33 -7.72 -5.83
C PHE A 51 -8.55 -6.70 -5.01
N ILE A 52 -7.21 -6.74 -5.00
CA ILE A 52 -6.36 -5.84 -4.23
C ILE A 52 -6.54 -4.40 -4.73
N GLY A 53 -6.47 -3.46 -3.79
CA GLY A 53 -6.65 -2.03 -4.05
C GLY A 53 -8.01 -1.49 -3.61
N GLY A 54 -8.06 -0.19 -3.32
CA GLY A 54 -9.28 0.49 -2.85
C GLY A 54 -9.58 0.33 -1.36
N GLY A 55 -8.67 -0.25 -0.59
CA GLY A 55 -8.86 -0.54 0.83
C GLY A 55 -9.62 -1.85 1.09
N ILE A 56 -9.57 -2.33 2.33
CA ILE A 56 -10.13 -3.65 2.72
C ILE A 56 -11.63 -3.73 2.43
N LYS A 57 -12.39 -2.67 2.70
CA LYS A 57 -13.84 -2.67 2.45
C LYS A 57 -14.17 -3.04 1.00
N LYS A 58 -13.50 -2.42 0.02
CA LYS A 58 -13.71 -2.72 -1.41
C LYS A 58 -13.21 -4.11 -1.80
N GLN A 59 -12.12 -4.58 -1.21
CA GLN A 59 -11.61 -5.94 -1.45
C GLN A 59 -12.62 -6.98 -0.97
N VAL A 60 -13.17 -6.84 0.24
CA VAL A 60 -14.20 -7.72 0.78
C VAL A 60 -15.49 -7.67 -0.05
N GLN A 61 -15.90 -6.49 -0.53
CA GLN A 61 -17.03 -6.37 -1.44
C GLN A 61 -16.82 -7.18 -2.74
N ARG A 62 -15.62 -7.03 -3.37
CA ARG A 62 -15.28 -7.79 -4.59
C ARG A 62 -15.29 -9.30 -4.32
N LEU A 63 -14.71 -9.70 -3.19
CA LEU A 63 -14.68 -11.11 -2.75
C LEU A 63 -16.08 -11.71 -2.62
N LEU A 64 -16.97 -11.07 -1.86
CA LEU A 64 -18.33 -11.55 -1.64
C LEU A 64 -19.16 -11.54 -2.93
N ASN A 65 -19.01 -10.50 -3.75
CA ASN A 65 -19.68 -10.41 -5.05
C ASN A 65 -19.21 -11.49 -6.02
N HIS A 66 -17.93 -11.87 -5.98
CA HIS A 66 -17.39 -12.96 -6.82
C HIS A 66 -18.13 -14.30 -6.57
N PHE A 67 -18.55 -14.55 -5.34
CA PHE A 67 -19.33 -15.73 -4.97
C PHE A 67 -20.84 -15.50 -5.00
N GLY A 68 -21.33 -14.36 -5.48
CA GLY A 68 -22.76 -14.03 -5.46
C GLY A 68 -23.35 -13.96 -4.05
N TYR A 69 -22.52 -13.76 -3.04
CA TYR A 69 -22.96 -13.75 -1.64
C TYR A 69 -23.69 -12.44 -1.30
N SER A 70 -24.94 -12.55 -0.89
CA SER A 70 -25.77 -11.41 -0.50
C SER A 70 -25.49 -11.00 0.95
N TYR A 71 -25.40 -9.71 1.20
CA TYR A 71 -25.20 -9.16 2.54
C TYR A 71 -25.98 -7.85 2.73
N SER A 72 -26.48 -7.62 3.93
CA SER A 72 -27.17 -6.37 4.31
C SER A 72 -26.21 -5.25 4.73
N SER A 73 -25.04 -5.60 5.24
CA SER A 73 -24.00 -4.66 5.69
C SER A 73 -22.63 -5.27 5.42
N ILE A 74 -21.75 -4.50 4.79
CA ILE A 74 -20.36 -4.93 4.50
C ILE A 74 -19.46 -4.80 5.72
N GLU A 75 -19.78 -3.93 6.66
CA GLU A 75 -18.94 -3.57 7.81
C GLU A 75 -18.64 -4.78 8.70
N LYS A 76 -19.59 -5.70 8.87
CA LYS A 76 -19.40 -6.96 9.60
C LYS A 76 -18.30 -7.82 8.98
N TYR A 77 -18.30 -7.97 7.65
CA TYR A 77 -17.37 -8.81 6.92
C TYR A 77 -16.00 -8.13 6.80
N GLU A 78 -15.98 -6.81 6.61
CA GLU A 78 -14.77 -6.00 6.66
C GLU A 78 -14.06 -6.15 8.01
N LYS A 79 -14.81 -6.02 9.12
CA LYS A 79 -14.28 -6.22 10.47
C LYS A 79 -13.70 -7.62 10.61
N ARG A 80 -14.45 -8.65 10.21
CA ARG A 80 -14.02 -10.04 10.35
C ARG A 80 -12.79 -10.34 9.51
N PHE A 81 -12.70 -9.80 8.29
CA PHE A 81 -11.51 -9.88 7.47
C PHE A 81 -10.30 -9.23 8.15
N LYS A 82 -10.47 -8.06 8.75
CA LYS A 82 -9.41 -7.38 9.52
C LYS A 82 -8.96 -8.21 10.71
N ASP A 83 -9.88 -8.82 11.43
CA ASP A 83 -9.57 -9.68 12.58
C ASP A 83 -8.60 -10.81 12.17
N PHE A 84 -8.77 -11.41 10.99
CA PHE A 84 -7.87 -12.43 10.46
C PHE A 84 -6.57 -11.84 9.92
N TYR A 85 -6.67 -10.78 9.11
CA TYR A 85 -5.53 -10.21 8.41
C TYR A 85 -4.49 -9.60 9.36
N TYR A 86 -4.93 -8.94 10.43
CA TYR A 86 -4.05 -8.22 11.35
C TYR A 86 -3.25 -9.13 12.28
N ILE A 87 -3.62 -10.41 12.37
CA ILE A 87 -2.83 -11.40 13.14
C ILE A 87 -1.48 -11.62 12.46
N ASP A 88 -1.47 -11.80 11.15
CA ASP A 88 -0.27 -12.16 10.38
C ASP A 88 -0.29 -11.51 8.99
N PRO A 89 -0.12 -10.17 8.91
CA PRO A 89 -0.23 -9.43 7.65
C PRO A 89 0.99 -9.63 6.73
N TYR A 90 2.01 -10.34 7.19
CA TYR A 90 3.23 -10.66 6.44
C TYR A 90 3.35 -12.16 6.09
N PHE A 91 2.27 -12.94 6.23
CA PHE A 91 2.27 -14.36 5.83
C PHE A 91 2.66 -14.53 4.37
N GLN A 92 3.77 -15.24 4.13
CA GLN A 92 4.32 -15.49 2.79
C GLN A 92 4.45 -14.22 1.91
N THR A 93 4.59 -13.06 2.53
CA THR A 93 4.90 -11.82 1.83
C THR A 93 6.40 -11.74 1.54
N TYR A 94 6.78 -10.97 0.54
CA TYR A 94 8.19 -10.69 0.23
C TYR A 94 8.36 -9.28 -0.34
N LEU A 95 9.55 -8.72 -0.16
CA LEU A 95 9.96 -7.51 -0.87
C LEU A 95 10.19 -7.84 -2.34
N PHE A 96 9.73 -6.97 -3.23
CA PHE A 96 10.14 -7.09 -4.63
C PHE A 96 11.66 -6.96 -4.77
N PRO A 97 12.24 -7.54 -5.85
CA PRO A 97 13.69 -7.51 -6.05
C PRO A 97 14.26 -6.09 -5.97
N ASN A 98 15.41 -5.95 -5.32
CA ASN A 98 16.16 -4.69 -5.15
C ASN A 98 15.47 -3.58 -4.33
N VAL A 99 14.29 -3.75 -3.78
CA VAL A 99 13.62 -2.70 -2.98
C VAL A 99 14.52 -2.17 -1.86
N LYS A 100 15.10 -3.05 -1.04
CA LYS A 100 15.95 -2.61 0.09
C LYS A 100 17.21 -1.86 -0.38
N ASN A 101 17.81 -2.31 -1.49
CA ASN A 101 18.97 -1.65 -2.10
C ASN A 101 18.61 -0.26 -2.64
N SER A 102 17.51 -0.16 -3.38
CA SER A 102 17.04 1.13 -3.92
C SER A 102 16.69 2.13 -2.82
N LEU A 103 16.01 1.69 -1.75
CA LEU A 103 15.71 2.54 -0.61
C LEU A 103 16.98 3.01 0.11
N THR A 104 17.98 2.13 0.25
CA THR A 104 19.28 2.47 0.83
C THR A 104 20.01 3.53 -0.01
N GLU A 105 20.02 3.36 -1.32
CA GLU A 105 20.63 4.32 -2.24
C GLU A 105 19.92 5.68 -2.20
N LEU A 106 18.59 5.70 -2.31
CA LEU A 106 17.80 6.94 -2.21
C LEU A 106 18.07 7.67 -0.88
N LYS A 107 18.17 6.92 0.22
CA LYS A 107 18.49 7.50 1.53
C LYS A 107 19.91 8.06 1.58
N SER A 108 20.89 7.35 1.03
CA SER A 108 22.29 7.81 0.97
C SER A 108 22.45 9.09 0.14
N LEU A 109 21.63 9.24 -0.88
CA LEU A 109 21.51 10.43 -1.71
C LEU A 109 20.67 11.55 -1.06
N ASN A 110 20.19 11.38 0.17
CA ASN A 110 19.39 12.35 0.93
C ASN A 110 18.02 12.72 0.28
N PHE A 111 17.37 11.81 -0.43
CA PHE A 111 15.99 12.01 -0.82
C PHE A 111 15.04 11.97 0.38
N ASN A 112 13.99 12.77 0.36
CA ASN A 112 12.84 12.58 1.22
C ASN A 112 11.99 11.45 0.63
N ILE A 113 11.69 10.45 1.45
CA ILE A 113 10.97 9.25 1.00
C ILE A 113 9.71 9.08 1.85
N ALA A 114 8.55 8.88 1.20
CA ALA A 114 7.28 8.69 1.86
C ALA A 114 6.55 7.43 1.38
N ILE A 115 5.66 6.93 2.23
CA ILE A 115 4.62 5.95 1.89
C ILE A 115 3.28 6.67 1.73
N CYS A 116 2.56 6.36 0.66
CA CYS A 116 1.18 6.78 0.43
C CYS A 116 0.37 5.58 -0.05
N THR A 117 -0.31 4.90 0.89
CA THR A 117 -1.00 3.63 0.64
C THR A 117 -2.44 3.65 1.11
N GLN A 118 -3.30 2.81 0.49
CA GLN A 118 -4.66 2.54 0.96
C GLN A 118 -4.73 1.45 2.04
N LYS A 119 -3.57 0.86 2.38
CA LYS A 119 -3.46 -0.06 3.50
C LYS A 119 -3.59 0.69 4.82
N ASN A 120 -4.32 0.13 5.78
CA ASN A 120 -4.43 0.70 7.13
C ASN A 120 -3.07 0.73 7.84
N ARG A 121 -2.91 1.68 8.76
CA ARG A 121 -1.67 1.94 9.48
C ARG A 121 -1.09 0.72 10.17
N GLU A 122 -1.90 0.00 10.94
CA GLU A 122 -1.41 -1.12 11.75
C GLU A 122 -0.75 -2.22 10.92
N PRO A 123 -1.41 -2.84 9.92
CA PRO A 123 -0.76 -3.86 9.10
C PRO A 123 0.36 -3.31 8.22
N ALA A 124 0.29 -2.04 7.78
CA ALA A 124 1.38 -1.42 7.02
C ALA A 124 2.64 -1.32 7.87
N LEU A 125 2.55 -0.84 9.10
CA LEU A 125 3.70 -0.72 10.00
C LEU A 125 4.28 -2.08 10.37
N LYS A 126 3.44 -3.10 10.64
CA LYS A 126 3.91 -4.47 10.90
C LYS A 126 4.74 -5.01 9.73
N ILE A 127 4.31 -4.78 8.48
CA ILE A 127 5.04 -5.19 7.27
C ILE A 127 6.35 -4.42 7.12
N LEU A 128 6.32 -3.09 7.29
CA LEU A 128 7.52 -2.25 7.17
C LEU A 128 8.57 -2.60 8.23
N ASP A 129 8.14 -2.91 9.46
CA ASP A 129 9.02 -3.33 10.56
C ASP A 129 9.56 -4.76 10.32
N HIS A 130 8.71 -5.71 9.84
CA HIS A 130 9.11 -7.08 9.53
C HIS A 130 10.25 -7.13 8.48
N PHE A 131 10.17 -6.30 7.46
CA PHE A 131 11.21 -6.21 6.41
C PHE A 131 12.35 -5.25 6.75
N GLU A 132 12.31 -4.59 7.91
CA GLU A 132 13.31 -3.61 8.32
C GLU A 132 13.49 -2.48 7.29
N ILE A 133 12.40 -1.98 6.72
CA ILE A 133 12.45 -0.88 5.74
C ILE A 133 11.80 0.42 6.24
N LYS A 134 11.13 0.41 7.38
CA LYS A 134 10.45 1.58 7.94
C LYS A 134 11.37 2.79 8.13
N GLN A 135 12.62 2.57 8.53
CA GLN A 135 13.61 3.62 8.78
C GLN A 135 14.00 4.44 7.54
N PHE A 136 13.67 3.98 6.36
CA PHE A 136 13.92 4.74 5.13
C PHE A 136 12.89 5.86 4.92
N PHE A 137 11.71 5.73 5.49
CA PHE A 137 10.58 6.63 5.25
C PHE A 137 10.46 7.68 6.37
N THR A 138 10.24 8.93 5.97
CA THR A 138 10.05 10.06 6.90
C THR A 138 8.67 10.69 6.75
N GLY A 139 7.86 10.21 5.79
CA GLY A 139 6.48 10.62 5.58
C GLY A 139 5.55 9.43 5.37
N PHE A 140 4.31 9.55 5.86
CA PHE A 140 3.34 8.45 5.80
C PHE A 140 1.92 8.97 5.61
N ALA A 141 1.18 8.34 4.69
CA ALA A 141 -0.27 8.40 4.59
C ALA A 141 -0.80 6.97 4.43
N PHE A 142 -1.66 6.57 5.34
CA PHE A 142 -2.28 5.24 5.38
C PHE A 142 -3.77 5.34 5.08
N GLY A 143 -4.41 4.23 4.76
CA GLY A 143 -5.82 4.15 4.43
C GLY A 143 -6.80 4.61 5.53
N ASP A 144 -6.33 4.72 6.75
CA ASP A 144 -7.07 5.21 7.92
C ASP A 144 -6.54 6.55 8.46
N SER A 145 -5.71 7.25 7.69
CA SER A 145 -5.13 8.53 8.11
C SER A 145 -6.05 9.73 7.86
N LEU A 146 -6.96 9.61 6.90
CA LEU A 146 -7.93 10.63 6.50
C LEU A 146 -9.28 9.94 6.19
N GLU A 147 -10.34 10.73 6.10
CA GLU A 147 -11.65 10.23 5.62
C GLU A 147 -11.65 9.94 4.11
N VAL A 148 -10.69 10.51 3.39
CA VAL A 148 -10.49 10.29 1.95
C VAL A 148 -9.36 9.30 1.70
N LEU A 149 -9.42 8.64 0.54
CA LEU A 149 -8.43 7.67 0.06
C LEU A 149 -7.86 8.10 -1.28
N LYS A 150 -6.80 7.43 -1.74
CA LYS A 150 -6.36 7.56 -3.14
C LYS A 150 -7.55 7.30 -4.06
N PRO A 151 -7.77 8.10 -5.11
CA PRO A 151 -6.84 9.06 -5.70
C PRO A 151 -6.96 10.51 -5.22
N ASP A 152 -7.49 10.78 -4.02
CA ASP A 152 -7.56 12.12 -3.47
C ASP A 152 -6.15 12.67 -3.20
N PRO A 153 -5.78 13.89 -3.68
CA PRO A 153 -4.45 14.46 -3.53
C PRO A 153 -4.07 14.77 -2.08
N LEU A 154 -5.05 14.85 -1.17
CA LEU A 154 -4.80 15.05 0.25
C LEU A 154 -3.96 13.94 0.86
N MET A 155 -4.03 12.71 0.32
CA MET A 155 -3.18 11.60 0.74
C MET A 155 -1.70 11.89 0.47
N VAL A 156 -1.36 12.40 -0.71
CA VAL A 156 0.03 12.82 -1.04
C VAL A 156 0.46 14.00 -0.18
N LYS A 157 -0.41 15.01 -0.03
CA LYS A 157 -0.14 16.17 0.83
C LYS A 157 0.14 15.77 2.27
N LEU A 158 -0.60 14.80 2.81
CA LEU A 158 -0.34 14.26 4.15
C LEU A 158 1.01 13.52 4.21
N ALA A 159 1.31 12.65 3.23
CA ALA A 159 2.55 11.90 3.18
C ALA A 159 3.78 12.81 3.14
N THR A 160 3.67 13.97 2.50
CA THR A 160 4.79 14.91 2.29
C THR A 160 4.74 16.16 3.18
N LYS A 161 3.84 16.22 4.16
CA LYS A 161 3.58 17.44 4.97
C LYS A 161 4.81 18.05 5.65
N ASN A 162 5.77 17.21 5.99
CA ASN A 162 7.03 17.63 6.66
C ASN A 162 8.20 17.79 5.69
N PHE A 163 7.97 17.64 4.39
CA PHE A 163 9.01 17.77 3.38
C PHE A 163 9.13 19.21 2.92
N SER A 164 10.36 19.60 2.53
CA SER A 164 10.55 20.87 1.82
C SER A 164 9.74 20.87 0.51
N PRO A 165 9.14 22.00 0.12
CA PRO A 165 8.40 22.09 -1.13
C PRO A 165 9.31 21.72 -2.32
N LYS A 166 8.97 20.65 -3.00
CA LYS A 166 9.65 20.11 -4.18
C LYS A 166 8.63 19.41 -5.06
N LYS A 167 9.02 19.09 -6.29
CA LYS A 167 8.22 18.20 -7.12
C LYS A 167 8.19 16.80 -6.51
N ASN A 168 7.11 16.09 -6.73
CA ASN A 168 6.95 14.73 -6.24
C ASN A 168 7.08 13.73 -7.41
N ILE A 169 7.74 12.61 -7.15
CA ILE A 169 7.70 11.41 -7.99
C ILE A 169 6.90 10.38 -7.20
N TYR A 170 5.81 9.90 -7.79
CA TYR A 170 4.96 8.86 -7.23
C TYR A 170 5.22 7.53 -7.95
N ILE A 171 5.59 6.50 -7.21
CA ILE A 171 5.87 5.16 -7.72
C ILE A 171 4.78 4.22 -7.22
N GLY A 172 4.11 3.55 -8.13
CA GLY A 172 3.00 2.64 -7.83
C GLY A 172 2.71 1.70 -8.99
N ASP A 173 1.90 0.67 -8.76
CA ASP A 173 1.60 -0.40 -9.71
C ASP A 173 0.19 -0.31 -10.31
N SER A 174 -0.66 0.59 -9.82
CA SER A 174 -2.09 0.60 -10.12
C SER A 174 -2.57 1.86 -10.87
N ASN A 175 -3.72 1.72 -11.53
CA ASN A 175 -4.44 2.87 -12.10
C ASN A 175 -4.86 3.89 -11.01
N THR A 176 -5.05 3.44 -9.77
CA THR A 176 -5.31 4.33 -8.65
C THR A 176 -4.11 5.21 -8.35
N ASP A 177 -2.89 4.67 -8.43
CA ASP A 177 -1.64 5.41 -8.23
C ASP A 177 -1.40 6.43 -9.33
N LEU A 178 -1.63 6.04 -10.60
CA LEU A 178 -1.58 6.96 -11.73
C LEU A 178 -2.52 8.15 -11.53
N LYS A 179 -3.77 7.89 -11.13
CA LYS A 179 -4.75 8.96 -10.84
C LYS A 179 -4.32 9.81 -9.65
N THR A 180 -3.76 9.19 -8.60
CA THR A 180 -3.24 9.90 -7.42
C THR A 180 -2.10 10.84 -7.81
N ALA A 181 -1.15 10.36 -8.60
CA ALA A 181 -0.05 11.17 -9.10
C ALA A 181 -0.55 12.36 -9.93
N ARG A 182 -1.48 12.13 -10.86
CA ARG A 182 -2.08 13.21 -11.68
C ARG A 182 -2.79 14.25 -10.82
N ASN A 183 -3.61 13.82 -9.87
CA ASN A 183 -4.39 14.70 -9.01
C ASN A 183 -3.53 15.52 -8.04
N SER A 184 -2.30 15.04 -7.74
CA SER A 184 -1.34 15.71 -6.85
C SER A 184 -0.19 16.40 -7.59
N ASP A 185 -0.29 16.59 -8.92
CA ASP A 185 0.77 17.17 -9.77
C ASP A 185 2.13 16.49 -9.57
N SER A 186 2.12 15.17 -9.44
CA SER A 186 3.30 14.34 -9.28
C SER A 186 3.67 13.63 -10.59
N ILE A 187 4.97 13.44 -10.83
CA ILE A 187 5.45 12.56 -11.90
C ILE A 187 5.10 11.12 -11.50
N PHE A 188 4.51 10.35 -12.40
CA PHE A 188 4.19 8.95 -12.14
C PHE A 188 5.23 8.01 -12.76
N ILE A 189 5.69 7.06 -11.96
CA ILE A 189 6.50 5.92 -12.41
C ILE A 189 5.69 4.65 -12.15
N LEU A 190 5.36 3.93 -13.22
CA LEU A 190 4.69 2.63 -13.11
C LEU A 190 5.73 1.57 -12.70
N PHE A 191 5.47 0.91 -11.57
CA PHE A 191 6.18 -0.31 -11.19
C PHE A 191 5.51 -1.51 -11.84
N THR A 192 6.28 -2.37 -12.46
CA THR A 192 5.84 -3.67 -13.01
C THR A 192 6.85 -4.73 -12.61
N GLU A 193 6.37 -5.90 -12.19
CA GLU A 193 7.17 -7.10 -11.96
C GLU A 193 7.58 -7.74 -13.28
#